data_26b9e2129cfa1e09547f7f8488dbb1fd
#
_entry.id   26b9e2129cfa1e09547f7f8488dbb1fd
#
_cell.length_a   1.000
_cell.length_b   1.000
_cell.length_c   1.000
_cell.angle_alpha   90.00
_cell.angle_beta   90.00
_cell.angle_gamma   90.00
#
_symmetry.space_group_name_H-M   'P 1'
#
loop_
_entity.id
_entity.type
_entity.pdbx_description
1 polymer ?
#
loop_
_entity_poly.entity_id
_entity_poly.type
_entity_poly.pdbx_seq_one_letter_code
_entity_poly.pdbx_strand_id
1 'polypeptide(L)'
;MATLHLMVGLPCAGKTTLAKTLEYELHALRLTPDEWQIPLFGQDAEAPEHDARHNLIEAMLWNIARRALELGTNVILDFGFWAREEREDYRLRAQQLARGQLEGVLHVA
;
A
#
# COMPACT_ATOMS: atom_id res chain seq x y z
N MET A 1 6.80 -2.49 -17.65
CA MET A 1 7.35 -2.90 -16.35
C MET A 1 6.64 -2.14 -15.25
N ALA A 2 5.99 -2.83 -14.34
CA ALA A 2 5.25 -2.20 -13.25
C ALA A 2 6.14 -2.03 -12.03
N THR A 3 5.96 -0.94 -11.30
CA THR A 3 6.74 -0.62 -10.11
C THR A 3 5.83 -0.54 -8.89
N LEU A 4 6.26 -1.17 -7.81
CA LEU A 4 5.58 -1.07 -6.51
C LEU A 4 6.34 -0.11 -5.61
N HIS A 5 5.64 0.91 -5.12
CA HIS A 5 6.18 1.90 -4.20
C HIS A 5 5.57 1.70 -2.82
N LEU A 6 6.42 1.50 -1.81
CA LEU A 6 5.98 1.42 -0.42
C LEU A 6 6.27 2.75 0.26
N MET A 7 5.23 3.41 0.76
CA MET A 7 5.38 4.66 1.49
C MET A 7 5.63 4.35 2.95
N VAL A 8 6.74 4.83 3.48
CA VAL A 8 7.21 4.54 4.83
C VAL A 8 7.22 5.83 5.65
N GLY A 9 6.77 5.75 6.89
CA GLY A 9 6.81 6.88 7.80
C GLY A 9 5.54 7.05 8.61
N LEU A 10 5.59 7.97 9.56
CA LEU A 10 4.45 8.26 10.42
C LEU A 10 3.39 9.06 9.63
N PRO A 11 2.10 8.90 9.97
CA PRO A 11 1.01 9.55 9.21
C PRO A 11 1.10 11.07 9.15
N CYS A 12 1.71 11.71 10.14
CA CYS A 12 1.78 13.17 10.23
C CYS A 12 2.97 13.78 9.50
N ALA A 13 3.74 12.99 8.76
CA ALA A 13 4.98 13.45 8.12
C ALA A 13 4.82 13.85 6.64
N GLY A 14 3.62 14.18 6.20
CA GLY A 14 3.36 14.56 4.81
C GLY A 14 3.38 13.38 3.85
N LYS A 15 3.37 12.16 4.36
CA LYS A 15 3.46 10.94 3.57
C LYS A 15 2.35 10.84 2.52
N THR A 16 1.10 11.12 2.93
CA THR A 16 -0.04 11.03 2.02
C THR A 16 0.01 12.09 0.93
N THR A 17 0.49 13.29 1.27
CA THR A 17 0.68 14.34 0.26
C THR A 17 1.70 13.92 -0.79
N LEU A 18 2.82 13.35 -0.35
CA LEU A 18 3.82 12.84 -1.26
C LEU A 18 3.26 11.70 -2.12
N ALA A 19 2.50 10.77 -1.51
CA ALA A 19 1.90 9.67 -2.23
C ALA A 19 0.94 10.15 -3.33
N LYS A 20 0.14 11.18 -3.05
CA LYS A 20 -0.77 11.77 -4.04
C LYS A 20 0.00 12.41 -5.20
N THR A 21 1.11 13.08 -4.91
CA THR A 21 1.97 13.65 -5.94
C THR A 21 2.55 12.57 -6.83
N LEU A 22 3.05 11.49 -6.23
CA LEU A 22 3.62 10.37 -6.97
C LEU A 22 2.56 9.64 -7.80
N GLU A 23 1.34 9.53 -7.29
CA GLU A 23 0.23 8.94 -8.03
C GLU A 23 0.02 9.65 -9.36
N TYR A 24 0.02 10.96 -9.31
CA TYR A 24 -0.17 11.78 -10.51
C TYR A 24 1.04 11.69 -11.44
N GLU A 25 2.25 11.84 -10.91
CA GLU A 25 3.47 11.85 -11.72
C GLU A 25 3.78 10.51 -12.37
N LEU A 26 3.52 9.41 -11.65
CA LEU A 26 3.87 8.06 -12.12
C LEU A 26 2.70 7.33 -12.77
N HIS A 27 1.54 7.95 -12.83
CA HIS A 27 0.30 7.28 -13.29
C HIS A 27 0.12 5.96 -12.56
N ALA A 28 0.26 5.99 -11.23
CA ALA A 28 0.19 4.83 -10.37
C ALA A 28 -1.14 4.75 -9.64
N LEU A 29 -1.57 3.54 -9.31
CA LEU A 29 -2.74 3.32 -8.46
C LEU A 29 -2.31 3.46 -7.02
N ARG A 30 -2.82 4.48 -6.32
CA ARG A 30 -2.53 4.69 -4.90
C ARG A 30 -3.58 4.01 -4.05
N LEU A 31 -3.12 3.21 -3.10
CA LEU A 31 -3.99 2.48 -2.17
C LEU A 31 -3.67 2.93 -0.76
N THR A 32 -4.60 3.68 -0.15
CA THR A 32 -4.47 4.23 1.20
C THR A 32 -5.58 3.63 2.06
N PRO A 33 -5.25 2.80 3.07
CA PRO A 33 -6.27 2.12 3.88
C PRO A 33 -7.28 3.06 4.53
N ASP A 34 -6.85 4.23 5.00
CA ASP A 34 -7.75 5.17 5.65
C ASP A 34 -8.87 5.66 4.72
N GLU A 35 -8.60 5.77 3.43
CA GLU A 35 -9.61 6.16 2.46
C GLU A 35 -10.69 5.09 2.27
N TRP A 36 -10.41 3.86 2.67
CA TRP A 36 -11.36 2.75 2.66
C TRP A 36 -11.99 2.52 4.02
N GLN A 37 -11.19 2.69 5.09
CA GLN A 37 -11.64 2.49 6.47
C GLN A 37 -12.78 3.44 6.82
N ILE A 38 -12.62 4.72 6.51
CA ILE A 38 -13.59 5.74 6.90
C ILE A 38 -14.95 5.54 6.22
N PRO A 39 -15.04 5.38 4.89
CA PRO A 39 -16.32 5.14 4.25
C PRO A 39 -16.99 3.82 4.65
N LEU A 40 -16.20 2.78 4.95
CA LEU A 40 -16.75 1.46 5.28
C LEU A 40 -17.18 1.34 6.74
N PHE A 41 -16.38 1.89 7.67
CA PHE A 41 -16.55 1.62 9.10
C PHE A 41 -16.58 2.88 9.97
N GLY A 42 -16.36 4.06 9.41
CA GLY A 42 -16.31 5.31 10.17
C GLY A 42 -14.93 5.57 10.77
N GLN A 43 -14.84 6.63 11.58
CA GLN A 43 -13.58 7.11 12.12
C GLN A 43 -13.29 6.64 13.54
N ASP A 44 -14.00 5.66 14.05
CA ASP A 44 -13.85 5.20 15.42
C ASP A 44 -12.61 4.30 15.55
N ALA A 45 -11.45 4.92 15.77
CA ALA A 45 -10.20 4.20 15.94
C ALA A 45 -10.11 3.45 17.27
N GLU A 46 -11.02 3.73 18.21
CA GLU A 46 -11.04 3.05 19.50
C GLU A 46 -12.01 1.86 19.53
N ALA A 47 -12.73 1.63 18.43
CA ALA A 47 -13.62 0.47 18.34
C ALA A 47 -12.80 -0.82 18.50
N PRO A 48 -13.30 -1.82 19.25
CA PRO A 48 -12.57 -3.08 19.43
C PRO A 48 -12.19 -3.77 18.12
N GLU A 49 -12.98 -3.57 17.07
CA GLU A 49 -12.78 -4.19 15.76
C GLU A 49 -11.88 -3.39 14.83
N HIS A 50 -11.38 -2.23 15.27
CA HIS A 50 -10.63 -1.34 14.40
C HIS A 50 -9.41 -2.01 13.77
N ASP A 51 -8.60 -2.67 14.58
CA ASP A 51 -7.38 -3.32 14.10
C ASP A 51 -7.69 -4.46 13.13
N ALA A 52 -8.70 -5.27 13.44
CA ALA A 52 -9.11 -6.36 12.58
C ALA A 52 -9.63 -5.84 11.24
N ARG A 53 -10.41 -4.76 11.26
CA ARG A 53 -10.93 -4.13 10.05
C ARG A 53 -9.81 -3.53 9.21
N HIS A 54 -8.85 -2.87 9.87
CA HIS A 54 -7.71 -2.28 9.21
C HIS A 54 -6.86 -3.36 8.51
N ASN A 55 -6.58 -4.47 9.22
CA ASN A 55 -5.82 -5.58 8.66
C ASN A 55 -6.55 -6.22 7.47
N LEU A 56 -7.86 -6.35 7.55
CA LEU A 56 -8.65 -6.88 6.45
C LEU A 56 -8.57 -5.97 5.21
N ILE A 57 -8.69 -4.66 5.44
CA ILE A 57 -8.58 -3.69 4.35
C ILE A 57 -7.21 -3.78 3.69
N GLU A 58 -6.14 -3.84 4.48
CA GLU A 58 -4.79 -3.97 3.93
C GLU A 58 -4.63 -5.24 3.10
N ALA A 59 -5.19 -6.35 3.56
CA ALA A 59 -5.14 -7.60 2.81
C ALA A 59 -5.89 -7.51 1.49
N MET A 60 -7.05 -6.86 1.49
CA MET A 60 -7.82 -6.63 0.27
C MET A 60 -7.08 -5.73 -0.70
N LEU A 61 -6.50 -4.64 -0.19
CA LEU A 61 -5.74 -3.71 -1.02
C LEU A 61 -4.49 -4.37 -1.61
N TRP A 62 -3.84 -5.27 -0.85
CA TRP A 62 -2.73 -6.03 -1.38
C TRP A 62 -3.14 -6.91 -2.57
N ASN A 63 -4.30 -7.54 -2.50
CA ASN A 63 -4.82 -8.32 -3.61
C ASN A 63 -5.08 -7.46 -4.84
N ILE A 64 -5.61 -6.25 -4.65
CA ILE A 64 -5.81 -5.29 -5.74
C ILE A 64 -4.45 -4.87 -6.32
N ALA A 65 -3.49 -4.56 -5.44
CA ALA A 65 -2.15 -4.16 -5.86
C ALA A 65 -1.48 -5.23 -6.71
N ARG A 66 -1.55 -6.48 -6.26
CA ARG A 66 -0.96 -7.61 -6.97
C ARG A 66 -1.54 -7.73 -8.39
N ARG A 67 -2.85 -7.64 -8.50
CA ARG A 67 -3.51 -7.72 -9.80
C ARG A 67 -3.14 -6.56 -10.72
N ALA A 68 -3.09 -5.36 -10.16
CA ALA A 68 -2.69 -4.17 -10.92
C ALA A 68 -1.26 -4.30 -11.44
N LEU A 69 -0.34 -4.78 -10.60
CA LEU A 69 1.04 -5.01 -11.00
C LEU A 69 1.14 -6.05 -12.11
N GLU A 70 0.37 -7.13 -12.01
CA GLU A 70 0.32 -8.17 -13.03
C GLU A 70 -0.17 -7.63 -14.37
N LEU A 71 -1.01 -6.61 -14.34
CA LEU A 71 -1.52 -5.96 -15.55
C LEU A 71 -0.62 -4.83 -16.06
N GLY A 72 0.53 -4.62 -15.42
CA GLY A 72 1.48 -3.61 -15.85
C GLY A 72 1.23 -2.22 -15.28
N THR A 73 0.40 -2.09 -14.25
CA THR A 73 0.09 -0.81 -13.63
C THR A 73 0.98 -0.58 -12.41
N ASN A 74 1.60 0.60 -12.33
CA ASN A 74 2.35 0.99 -11.15
C ASN A 74 1.42 1.15 -9.95
N VAL A 75 1.90 0.78 -8.76
CA VAL A 75 1.09 0.83 -7.54
C VAL A 75 1.87 1.53 -6.43
N ILE A 76 1.16 2.34 -5.64
CA ILE A 76 1.70 2.98 -4.45
C ILE A 76 0.90 2.45 -3.25
N LEU A 77 1.59 1.77 -2.31
CA LEU A 77 0.97 1.34 -1.05
C LEU A 77 1.27 2.39 0.01
N ASP A 78 0.27 3.20 0.32
CA ASP A 78 0.34 4.25 1.35
C ASP A 78 -0.17 3.68 2.67
N PHE A 79 0.49 2.63 3.17
CA PHE A 79 0.06 1.84 4.32
C PHE A 79 0.64 2.31 5.64
N GLY A 80 1.59 3.26 5.61
CA GLY A 80 2.23 3.73 6.82
C GLY A 80 3.15 2.69 7.46
N PHE A 81 3.99 2.04 6.68
CA PHE A 81 4.89 0.98 7.13
C PHE A 81 5.96 1.52 8.10
N TRP A 82 5.57 1.83 9.33
CA TRP A 82 6.51 2.34 10.32
C TRP A 82 7.19 1.21 11.12
N ALA A 83 6.61 0.01 11.13
CA ALA A 83 7.21 -1.15 11.76
C ALA A 83 8.11 -1.89 10.77
N ARG A 84 9.31 -2.27 11.23
CA ARG A 84 10.29 -2.94 10.37
C ARG A 84 9.77 -4.26 9.82
N GLU A 85 9.06 -5.04 10.66
CA GLU A 85 8.52 -6.33 10.24
C GLU A 85 7.51 -6.19 9.10
N GLU A 86 6.69 -5.15 9.15
CA GLU A 86 5.71 -4.88 8.10
C GLU A 86 6.41 -4.56 6.78
N ARG A 87 7.44 -3.71 6.82
CA ARG A 87 8.21 -3.35 5.63
C ARG A 87 8.87 -4.58 4.99
N GLU A 88 9.49 -5.42 5.83
CA GLU A 88 10.15 -6.63 5.34
C GLU A 88 9.15 -7.62 4.75
N ASP A 89 7.97 -7.77 5.37
CA ASP A 89 6.93 -8.65 4.87
C ASP A 89 6.48 -8.24 3.46
N TYR A 90 6.17 -6.96 3.27
CA TYR A 90 5.73 -6.47 1.96
C TYR A 90 6.86 -6.47 0.93
N ARG A 91 8.09 -6.27 1.37
CA ARG A 91 9.24 -6.39 0.48
C ARG A 91 9.39 -7.82 -0.04
N LEU A 92 9.22 -8.81 0.84
CA LEU A 92 9.28 -10.22 0.45
C LEU A 92 8.14 -10.57 -0.50
N ARG A 93 6.94 -10.07 -0.24
CA ARG A 93 5.79 -10.29 -1.12
C ARG A 93 6.06 -9.74 -2.52
N ALA A 94 6.64 -8.54 -2.60
CA ALA A 94 6.99 -7.93 -3.88
C ALA A 94 8.05 -8.75 -4.62
N GLN A 95 9.05 -9.27 -3.92
CA GLN A 95 10.08 -10.11 -4.51
C GLN A 95 9.49 -11.41 -5.05
N GLN A 96 8.55 -12.02 -4.35
CA GLN A 96 7.88 -13.23 -4.80
C GLN A 96 7.09 -13.00 -6.08
N LEU A 97 6.43 -11.86 -6.19
CA LEU A 97 5.72 -11.49 -7.42
C LEU A 97 6.69 -11.33 -8.60
N ALA A 98 7.81 -10.67 -8.36
CA ALA A 98 8.80 -10.44 -9.40
C ALA A 98 9.40 -11.76 -9.91
N ARG A 99 9.59 -12.74 -9.04
CA ARG A 99 10.11 -14.04 -9.42
C ARG A 99 9.09 -14.87 -10.20
N GLY A 100 7.79 -14.64 -9.94
CA GLY A 100 6.75 -15.41 -10.59
C GLY A 100 6.50 -14.99 -12.02
N GLN A 101 6.05 -13.77 -12.25
CA GLN A 101 5.66 -13.28 -13.57
C GLN A 101 5.84 -11.78 -13.74
N LEU A 102 6.29 -11.10 -12.70
CA LEU A 102 6.38 -9.64 -12.73
C LEU A 102 7.82 -9.20 -12.75
N GLU A 103 8.16 -8.42 -13.75
CA GLU A 103 9.38 -7.63 -13.72
C GLU A 103 9.03 -6.31 -13.03
N GLY A 104 8.84 -6.38 -11.71
CA GLY A 104 8.52 -5.21 -10.92
C GLY A 104 9.74 -4.72 -10.15
N VAL A 105 9.86 -3.41 -10.02
CA VAL A 105 10.89 -2.80 -9.19
C VAL A 105 10.26 -2.32 -7.90
N LEU A 106 10.81 -2.78 -6.77
CA LEU A 106 10.39 -2.32 -5.47
C LEU A 106 11.09 -1.02 -5.13
N HIS A 107 10.32 0.02 -4.82
CA HIS A 107 10.84 1.29 -4.36
C HIS A 107 10.26 1.61 -3.00
N VAL A 108 11.12 1.89 -2.03
CA VAL A 108 10.71 2.26 -0.67
C VAL A 108 11.04 3.73 -0.47
N ALA A 109 10.02 4.52 -0.23
CA ALA A 109 10.17 5.96 -0.03
C ALA A 109 9.97 6.36 1.43
#